data_cd0a8af6b8ee7731e74d42d4a080d353
#
_entry.id   cd0a8af6b8ee7731e74d42d4a080d353
#
_cell.length_a   1.000
_cell.length_b   1.000
_cell.length_c   1.000
_cell.angle_alpha   90.00
_cell.angle_beta   90.00
_cell.angle_gamma   90.00
#
_symmetry.space_group_name_H-M   'P 1'
#
loop_
_entity.id
_entity.type
_entity.pdbx_description
1 polymer ?
#
loop_
_entity_poly.entity_id
_entity_poly.type
_entity_poly.pdbx_seq_one_letter_code
_entity_poly.pdbx_strand_id
1 'polypeptide(L)'
;MPQSFSRIRVIGVAAGVVIAAAIGSIAIAQQRGQSADPQSGGGRGAGRGGGRGVAIQPGQECPPGMTLVRAGQCEAPEFPPPSIVDYRPRSTLVTAEHLVPKARFPVIDVHAHVSQQISTAEGLAGLIAALDALNVRMAVSADNISGPRLQQIIAVVASSPYKDRVRIQTGVNLNNVGPGWADKAIAQLEADMKAGAVGLGEISKAFGLRTRKADGSRLAVDDPDLDPFWDACARLNVSVFIHTAEPQEFFQPEDMHNERWLELSLFADRRNYQPGQVSFEQLMTERNNLFKKHPKTRFIAAHFGWHANDLGRLAKLMDDYPNVVTETGAILYDLGRQPRAAHDFFVKYQDRILFGKDVFEPTEYPYYWRVFETKDEYFDYYRDYHAFWKLYGMDLPDAVLKKVYYQNALRVMPGLPKTGFPQ
;
A
#
# COMPACT_ATOMS: atom_id res chain seq x y z
N MET A 1 9.30 -56.08 -4.00
CA MET A 1 10.74 -55.96 -4.28
C MET A 1 11.08 -54.48 -4.27
N PRO A 2 11.93 -54.01 -3.36
CA PRO A 2 12.22 -52.58 -3.20
C PRO A 2 13.44 -52.19 -4.01
N GLN A 3 13.41 -51.04 -4.66
CA GLN A 3 14.57 -50.41 -5.27
C GLN A 3 14.93 -49.10 -4.57
N SER A 4 16.04 -49.12 -4.10
CA SER A 4 17.14 -48.41 -3.51
C SER A 4 17.24 -46.91 -3.86
N PHE A 5 17.33 -46.11 -2.76
CA PHE A 5 17.76 -44.71 -2.77
C PHE A 5 19.28 -44.58 -2.95
N SER A 6 19.70 -43.84 -3.98
CA SER A 6 21.09 -43.42 -4.14
C SER A 6 21.30 -42.07 -3.48
N ARG A 7 22.20 -42.01 -2.49
CA ARG A 7 22.66 -40.79 -1.83
C ARG A 7 23.82 -40.18 -2.60
N ILE A 8 23.69 -38.97 -3.09
CA ILE A 8 24.81 -38.18 -3.61
C ILE A 8 25.41 -37.39 -2.41
N ARG A 9 26.68 -37.72 -2.14
CA ARG A 9 27.53 -36.96 -1.20
C ARG A 9 28.12 -35.77 -1.95
N VAL A 10 27.90 -34.57 -1.44
CA VAL A 10 28.61 -33.35 -1.85
C VAL A 10 29.80 -33.17 -0.89
N ILE A 11 30.99 -33.16 -1.47
CA ILE A 11 32.26 -32.90 -0.77
C ILE A 11 32.44 -31.37 -0.75
N GLY A 12 32.44 -30.77 0.44
CA GLY A 12 32.74 -29.34 0.64
C GLY A 12 34.26 -29.16 0.72
N VAL A 13 34.78 -28.26 -0.10
CA VAL A 13 36.15 -27.78 -0.03
C VAL A 13 36.12 -26.46 0.79
N ALA A 14 36.73 -26.46 1.97
CA ALA A 14 36.91 -25.26 2.76
C ALA A 14 38.22 -24.55 2.33
N ALA A 15 38.07 -23.35 1.78
CA ALA A 15 39.20 -22.44 1.57
C ALA A 15 39.19 -21.41 2.71
N GLY A 16 40.17 -21.51 3.58
CA GLY A 16 40.43 -20.55 4.65
C GLY A 16 41.08 -19.27 4.12
N VAL A 17 40.46 -18.13 4.40
CA VAL A 17 41.12 -16.82 4.23
C VAL A 17 41.43 -16.28 5.60
N VAL A 18 42.73 -16.12 5.89
CA VAL A 18 43.25 -15.43 7.08
C VAL A 18 43.25 -13.94 6.76
N ILE A 19 42.45 -13.17 7.48
CA ILE A 19 42.54 -11.69 7.46
C ILE A 19 43.18 -11.25 8.75
N ALA A 20 44.35 -10.64 8.63
CA ALA A 20 45.07 -10.01 9.73
C ALA A 20 44.38 -8.68 10.09
N ALA A 21 43.93 -8.58 11.34
CA ALA A 21 43.42 -7.33 11.90
C ALA A 21 44.57 -6.44 12.35
N ALA A 22 44.71 -5.27 11.72
CA ALA A 22 45.59 -4.19 12.22
C ALA A 22 44.79 -3.35 13.22
N ILE A 23 45.20 -3.38 14.47
CA ILE A 23 44.66 -2.55 15.55
C ILE A 23 45.39 -1.20 15.50
N GLY A 24 44.71 -0.18 15.04
CA GLY A 24 45.18 1.22 15.13
C GLY A 24 44.65 1.87 16.40
N SER A 25 45.51 2.08 17.37
CA SER A 25 45.20 2.82 18.61
C SER A 25 45.16 4.32 18.32
N ILE A 26 43.99 4.95 18.48
CA ILE A 26 43.87 6.40 18.50
C ILE A 26 43.93 6.87 19.94
N ALA A 27 45.02 7.58 20.28
CA ALA A 27 45.20 8.25 21.55
C ALA A 27 44.36 9.53 21.59
N ILE A 28 43.42 9.62 22.53
CA ILE A 28 42.72 10.87 22.83
C ILE A 28 43.49 11.63 23.87
N ALA A 29 44.00 12.80 23.50
CA ALA A 29 44.67 13.72 24.40
C ALA A 29 43.66 14.37 25.35
N GLN A 30 43.84 14.16 26.66
CA GLN A 30 43.14 14.90 27.71
C GLN A 30 43.76 16.28 27.86
N GLN A 31 43.00 17.33 27.55
CA GLN A 31 43.30 18.69 28.06
C GLN A 31 42.56 18.92 29.37
N ARG A 32 43.31 19.02 30.43
CA ARG A 32 42.88 19.55 31.75
C ARG A 32 42.85 21.07 31.65
N GLY A 33 41.68 21.68 31.75
CA GLY A 33 41.50 23.11 32.06
C GLY A 33 41.09 23.27 33.51
N GLN A 34 41.85 24.12 34.21
CA GLN A 34 41.74 24.39 35.64
C GLN A 34 40.49 25.18 36.01
N SER A 35 39.98 24.83 37.18
CA SER A 35 38.90 25.42 37.96
C SER A 35 39.09 26.89 38.34
N ALA A 36 38.01 27.66 38.29
CA ALA A 36 37.85 28.83 39.16
C ALA A 36 36.50 28.70 39.87
N ASP A 37 36.59 28.64 41.21
CA ASP A 37 35.47 28.71 42.16
C ASP A 37 34.99 30.14 42.32
N PRO A 38 33.70 30.43 42.51
CA PRO A 38 33.30 31.38 43.53
C PRO A 38 32.12 30.89 44.41
N GLN A 39 32.35 31.03 45.65
CA GLN A 39 31.59 30.99 46.87
C GLN A 39 30.07 31.16 46.84
N SER A 40 29.46 30.24 47.53
CA SER A 40 28.37 30.28 48.53
C SER A 40 27.27 31.35 48.48
N GLY A 41 26.06 30.89 48.26
CA GLY A 41 24.82 31.51 48.72
C GLY A 41 23.82 30.41 49.07
N GLY A 42 23.58 30.19 50.35
CA GLY A 42 22.73 29.14 50.86
C GLY A 42 21.23 29.37 50.59
N GLY A 43 20.56 28.29 50.16
CA GLY A 43 19.10 28.20 50.08
C GLY A 43 18.71 26.74 50.24
N ARG A 44 18.20 26.37 51.44
CA ARG A 44 17.65 25.05 51.73
C ARG A 44 16.42 24.76 50.89
N GLY A 45 16.50 23.81 49.98
CA GLY A 45 15.38 23.17 49.32
C GLY A 45 15.80 21.74 48.96
N ALA A 46 15.40 20.77 49.79
CA ALA A 46 15.67 19.35 49.54
C ALA A 46 14.79 18.91 48.36
N GLY A 47 15.37 18.97 47.15
CA GLY A 47 14.83 18.38 45.95
C GLY A 47 15.64 17.13 45.59
N ARG A 48 15.10 15.95 45.84
CA ARG A 48 15.61 14.68 45.28
C ARG A 48 15.47 14.74 43.76
N GLY A 49 16.58 14.60 43.06
CA GLY A 49 16.57 14.42 41.62
C GLY A 49 17.85 14.91 40.95
N GLY A 50 18.93 14.12 41.04
CA GLY A 50 20.15 14.38 40.26
C GLY A 50 19.86 14.29 38.77
N GLY A 51 20.13 15.37 38.04
CA GLY A 51 20.09 15.71 36.66
C GLY A 51 20.09 14.58 35.61
N ARG A 52 18.95 14.03 35.31
CA ARG A 52 18.69 13.29 34.06
C ARG A 52 18.13 14.17 32.96
N GLY A 53 17.94 15.45 33.21
CA GLY A 53 17.28 16.37 32.31
C GLY A 53 18.23 17.29 31.57
N VAL A 54 17.93 17.57 30.31
CA VAL A 54 18.60 18.55 29.46
C VAL A 54 17.58 19.63 29.06
N ALA A 55 17.96 20.91 29.26
CA ALA A 55 17.17 22.02 28.75
C ALA A 55 17.45 22.22 27.27
N ILE A 56 16.38 22.46 26.50
CA ILE A 56 16.45 22.75 25.06
C ILE A 56 15.74 24.07 24.76
N GLN A 57 16.10 24.73 23.66
CA GLN A 57 15.43 25.92 23.17
C GLN A 57 14.08 25.58 22.52
N PRO A 58 13.11 26.51 22.49
CA PRO A 58 11.88 26.30 21.75
C PRO A 58 12.14 25.90 20.30
N GLY A 59 11.51 24.81 19.84
CA GLY A 59 11.69 24.26 18.50
C GLY A 59 12.87 23.32 18.31
N GLN A 60 13.69 23.12 19.33
CA GLN A 60 14.73 22.07 19.31
C GLN A 60 14.14 20.73 19.73
N GLU A 61 14.69 19.67 19.15
CA GLU A 61 14.36 18.29 19.51
C GLU A 61 15.21 17.82 20.70
N CYS A 62 14.67 16.85 21.43
CA CYS A 62 15.43 16.20 22.48
C CYS A 62 16.61 15.40 21.90
N PRO A 63 17.75 15.35 22.62
CA PRO A 63 18.85 14.47 22.26
C PRO A 63 18.40 13.01 22.15
N PRO A 64 19.08 12.18 21.35
CA PRO A 64 18.79 10.76 21.25
C PRO A 64 18.71 10.06 22.62
N GLY A 65 17.72 9.23 22.82
CA GLY A 65 17.48 8.52 24.09
C GLY A 65 16.75 9.34 25.16
N MET A 66 16.34 10.57 24.83
CA MET A 66 15.55 11.43 25.73
C MET A 66 14.17 11.75 25.12
N THR A 67 13.22 12.14 25.98
CA THR A 67 11.90 12.60 25.55
C THR A 67 11.54 13.92 26.22
N LEU A 68 10.72 14.73 25.54
CA LEU A 68 10.21 16.00 26.06
C LEU A 68 9.19 15.72 27.16
N VAL A 69 9.50 16.07 28.40
CA VAL A 69 8.59 15.90 29.55
C VAL A 69 7.78 17.16 29.86
N ARG A 70 8.29 18.32 29.44
CA ARG A 70 7.60 19.62 29.45
C ARG A 70 8.33 20.59 28.53
N ALA A 71 7.68 21.68 28.17
CA ALA A 71 8.26 22.68 27.28
C ALA A 71 9.70 23.05 27.68
N GLY A 72 10.64 22.85 26.76
CA GLY A 72 12.06 23.18 26.95
C GLY A 72 12.85 22.22 27.85
N GLN A 73 12.29 21.07 28.25
CA GLN A 73 13.00 20.10 29.08
C GLN A 73 12.84 18.67 28.61
N CYS A 74 13.96 18.03 28.32
CA CYS A 74 14.07 16.60 27.96
C CYS A 74 14.61 15.80 29.14
N GLU A 75 14.12 14.56 29.30
CA GLU A 75 14.59 13.61 30.28
C GLU A 75 14.87 12.24 29.66
N ALA A 76 15.91 11.55 30.13
CA ALA A 76 16.17 10.16 29.80
C ALA A 76 15.30 9.25 30.68
N PRO A 77 14.82 8.11 30.17
CA PRO A 77 14.17 7.08 30.98
C PRO A 77 15.10 6.58 32.09
N GLU A 78 14.52 6.14 33.18
CA GLU A 78 15.30 5.54 34.29
C GLU A 78 15.98 4.22 33.92
N PHE A 79 15.30 3.45 33.05
CA PHE A 79 15.78 2.18 32.51
C PHE A 79 16.08 2.32 31.01
N PRO A 80 16.90 1.47 30.44
CA PRO A 80 17.06 1.39 29.00
C PRO A 80 15.68 1.19 28.34
N PRO A 81 15.31 2.01 27.36
CA PRO A 81 14.02 1.84 26.67
C PRO A 81 14.03 0.52 25.89
N PRO A 82 12.88 -0.18 25.78
CA PRO A 82 12.77 -1.30 24.85
C PRO A 82 12.93 -0.81 23.43
N SER A 83 13.39 -1.70 22.53
CA SER A 83 13.37 -1.40 21.11
C SER A 83 11.92 -1.28 20.62
N ILE A 84 11.70 -0.63 19.49
CA ILE A 84 10.38 -0.53 18.86
C ILE A 84 9.82 -1.93 18.53
N VAL A 85 10.69 -2.92 18.32
CA VAL A 85 10.29 -4.31 18.04
C VAL A 85 9.77 -5.01 19.28
N ASP A 86 10.31 -4.69 20.46
CA ASP A 86 9.98 -5.34 21.72
C ASP A 86 8.85 -4.63 22.48
N TYR A 87 8.65 -3.33 22.22
CA TYR A 87 7.61 -2.54 22.89
C TYR A 87 6.23 -2.95 22.40
N ARG A 88 5.42 -3.55 23.27
CA ARG A 88 4.05 -4.05 22.97
C ARG A 88 3.07 -3.51 24.00
N PRO A 89 2.78 -2.19 23.97
CA PRO A 89 1.87 -1.58 24.95
C PRO A 89 0.46 -2.16 24.81
N ARG A 90 -0.14 -2.52 25.93
CA ARG A 90 -1.55 -2.90 26.01
C ARG A 90 -2.34 -1.74 26.58
N SER A 91 -3.35 -1.30 25.86
CA SER A 91 -4.24 -0.26 26.36
C SER A 91 -5.09 -0.79 27.53
N THR A 92 -5.32 0.05 28.51
CA THR A 92 -6.32 -0.18 29.57
C THR A 92 -7.65 0.51 29.23
N LEU A 93 -7.74 1.14 28.07
CA LEU A 93 -8.95 1.76 27.57
C LEU A 93 -10.01 0.69 27.28
N VAL A 94 -11.20 0.89 27.79
CA VAL A 94 -12.38 0.04 27.51
C VAL A 94 -13.28 0.79 26.53
N THR A 95 -13.30 0.34 25.30
CA THR A 95 -14.12 0.91 24.22
C THR A 95 -15.17 -0.09 23.74
N ALA A 96 -16.20 0.38 23.06
CA ALA A 96 -17.13 -0.51 22.37
C ALA A 96 -16.40 -1.33 21.31
N GLU A 97 -16.78 -2.59 21.17
CA GLU A 97 -16.22 -3.49 20.16
C GLU A 97 -17.34 -4.15 19.36
N HIS A 98 -17.34 -3.87 18.05
CA HIS A 98 -18.27 -4.49 17.12
C HIS A 98 -17.45 -5.31 16.10
N LEU A 99 -17.46 -6.61 16.27
CA LEU A 99 -16.89 -7.53 15.28
C LEU A 99 -17.81 -7.55 14.05
N VAL A 100 -17.26 -7.24 12.88
CA VAL A 100 -17.97 -7.25 11.60
C VAL A 100 -17.36 -8.32 10.70
N PRO A 101 -17.75 -9.60 10.87
CA PRO A 101 -17.13 -10.72 10.16
C PRO A 101 -17.42 -10.71 8.65
N LYS A 102 -18.49 -10.03 8.23
CA LYS A 102 -18.89 -9.92 6.83
C LYS A 102 -19.49 -8.54 6.55
N ALA A 103 -19.32 -8.05 5.33
CA ALA A 103 -19.86 -6.77 4.89
C ALA A 103 -21.38 -6.71 4.99
N ARG A 104 -21.92 -5.54 5.34
CA ARG A 104 -23.36 -5.28 5.45
C ARG A 104 -24.10 -5.45 4.13
N PHE A 105 -23.46 -5.09 3.02
CA PHE A 105 -23.99 -5.26 1.68
C PHE A 105 -23.05 -6.12 0.82
N PRO A 106 -23.54 -6.75 -0.27
CA PRO A 106 -22.67 -7.48 -1.18
C PRO A 106 -21.57 -6.59 -1.75
N VAL A 107 -20.34 -7.10 -1.82
CA VAL A 107 -19.16 -6.36 -2.25
C VAL A 107 -18.65 -6.86 -3.60
N ILE A 108 -18.17 -5.96 -4.43
CA ILE A 108 -17.25 -6.24 -5.53
C ILE A 108 -15.87 -5.76 -5.08
N ASP A 109 -14.95 -6.69 -4.90
CA ASP A 109 -13.55 -6.37 -4.71
C ASP A 109 -12.88 -6.22 -6.07
N VAL A 110 -12.59 -4.96 -6.46
CA VAL A 110 -12.01 -4.65 -7.78
C VAL A 110 -10.49 -4.81 -7.82
N HIS A 111 -9.87 -5.01 -6.66
CA HIS A 111 -8.43 -5.13 -6.48
C HIS A 111 -8.10 -6.41 -5.71
N ALA A 112 -8.28 -7.54 -6.36
CA ALA A 112 -7.91 -8.85 -5.80
C ALA A 112 -6.80 -9.48 -6.63
N HIS A 113 -5.77 -10.01 -5.98
CA HIS A 113 -4.72 -10.79 -6.61
C HIS A 113 -4.99 -12.28 -6.37
N VAL A 114 -5.83 -12.87 -7.23
CA VAL A 114 -6.37 -14.24 -7.05
C VAL A 114 -6.11 -15.16 -8.23
N SER A 115 -5.26 -14.77 -9.18
CA SER A 115 -5.02 -15.55 -10.41
C SER A 115 -4.53 -16.98 -10.15
N GLN A 116 -3.79 -17.22 -9.08
CA GLN A 116 -3.36 -18.55 -8.71
C GLN A 116 -4.52 -19.41 -8.23
N GLN A 117 -5.37 -18.89 -7.35
CA GLN A 117 -6.54 -19.58 -6.80
C GLN A 117 -7.53 -19.94 -7.91
N ILE A 118 -7.75 -19.04 -8.87
CA ILE A 118 -8.72 -19.26 -9.95
C ILE A 118 -8.17 -20.02 -11.17
N SER A 119 -6.92 -20.45 -11.13
CA SER A 119 -6.29 -21.23 -12.20
C SER A 119 -6.74 -22.70 -12.21
N THR A 120 -7.39 -23.19 -11.16
CA THR A 120 -7.93 -24.54 -11.02
C THR A 120 -9.34 -24.54 -10.50
N ALA A 121 -10.11 -25.58 -10.79
CA ALA A 121 -11.51 -25.71 -10.30
C ALA A 121 -11.58 -25.79 -8.76
N GLU A 122 -10.63 -26.49 -8.13
CA GLU A 122 -10.55 -26.62 -6.68
C GLU A 122 -10.20 -25.31 -6.00
N GLY A 123 -9.16 -24.61 -6.48
CA GLY A 123 -8.78 -23.30 -5.95
C GLY A 123 -9.88 -22.26 -6.11
N LEU A 124 -10.59 -22.27 -7.25
CA LEU A 124 -11.75 -21.41 -7.48
C LEU A 124 -12.87 -21.71 -6.48
N ALA A 125 -13.21 -22.98 -6.24
CA ALA A 125 -14.24 -23.32 -5.26
C ALA A 125 -13.85 -22.89 -3.83
N GLY A 126 -12.59 -23.06 -3.43
CA GLY A 126 -12.07 -22.57 -2.16
C GLY A 126 -12.15 -21.06 -2.01
N LEU A 127 -11.78 -20.33 -3.06
CA LEU A 127 -11.92 -18.86 -3.11
C LEU A 127 -13.38 -18.45 -2.92
N ILE A 128 -14.31 -19.07 -3.64
CA ILE A 128 -15.74 -18.71 -3.54
C ILE A 128 -16.28 -18.95 -2.14
N ALA A 129 -15.92 -20.05 -1.48
CA ALA A 129 -16.32 -20.30 -0.09
C ALA A 129 -15.81 -19.19 0.87
N ALA A 130 -14.58 -18.71 0.69
CA ALA A 130 -14.04 -17.61 1.47
C ALA A 130 -14.76 -16.28 1.17
N LEU A 131 -15.04 -15.99 -0.10
CA LEU A 131 -15.79 -14.79 -0.51
C LEU A 131 -17.20 -14.77 0.07
N ASP A 132 -17.89 -15.92 0.09
CA ASP A 132 -19.25 -16.06 0.64
C ASP A 132 -19.27 -15.78 2.15
N ALA A 133 -18.27 -16.26 2.88
CA ALA A 133 -18.14 -16.00 4.32
C ALA A 133 -17.99 -14.49 4.62
N LEU A 134 -17.40 -13.72 3.71
CA LEU A 134 -17.14 -12.28 3.84
C LEU A 134 -18.26 -11.39 3.26
N ASN A 135 -19.27 -11.96 2.60
CA ASN A 135 -20.25 -11.26 1.76
C ASN A 135 -19.60 -10.51 0.57
N VAL A 136 -18.47 -11.01 0.08
CA VAL A 136 -17.87 -10.53 -1.17
C VAL A 136 -18.52 -11.28 -2.33
N ARG A 137 -19.42 -10.61 -3.03
CA ARG A 137 -20.20 -11.23 -4.12
C ARG A 137 -19.35 -11.49 -5.35
N MET A 138 -18.33 -10.67 -5.60
CA MET A 138 -17.47 -10.79 -6.77
C MET A 138 -16.06 -10.33 -6.44
N ALA A 139 -15.07 -11.07 -6.93
CA ALA A 139 -13.67 -10.63 -7.00
C ALA A 139 -13.29 -10.35 -8.47
N VAL A 140 -12.59 -9.25 -8.69
CA VAL A 140 -11.95 -8.93 -9.97
C VAL A 140 -10.45 -9.08 -9.78
N SER A 141 -9.86 -10.08 -10.46
CA SER A 141 -8.42 -10.30 -10.42
C SER A 141 -7.71 -9.20 -11.19
N ALA A 142 -6.90 -8.43 -10.48
CA ALA A 142 -6.11 -7.31 -11.00
C ALA A 142 -4.68 -7.70 -11.38
N ASP A 143 -4.40 -8.99 -11.42
CA ASP A 143 -3.06 -9.51 -11.76
C ASP A 143 -2.65 -9.09 -13.17
N ASN A 144 -1.36 -8.74 -13.33
CA ASN A 144 -0.79 -8.36 -14.63
C ASN A 144 -0.49 -9.60 -15.48
N ILE A 145 -1.55 -10.23 -16.01
CA ILE A 145 -1.51 -11.45 -16.82
C ILE A 145 -2.19 -11.17 -18.16
N SER A 146 -1.60 -11.62 -19.27
CA SER A 146 -2.13 -11.46 -20.62
C SER A 146 -1.95 -12.71 -21.49
N GLY A 147 -2.59 -12.72 -22.66
CA GLY A 147 -2.42 -13.74 -23.67
C GLY A 147 -2.88 -15.13 -23.27
N PRO A 148 -2.18 -16.21 -23.70
CA PRO A 148 -2.61 -17.60 -23.51
C PRO A 148 -2.88 -17.97 -22.06
N ARG A 149 -2.08 -17.44 -21.11
CA ARG A 149 -2.28 -17.70 -19.68
C ARG A 149 -3.57 -17.07 -19.15
N LEU A 150 -3.87 -15.85 -19.55
CA LEU A 150 -5.13 -15.20 -19.23
C LEU A 150 -6.32 -15.99 -19.78
N GLN A 151 -6.24 -16.42 -21.04
CA GLN A 151 -7.30 -17.16 -21.70
C GLN A 151 -7.57 -18.51 -21.03
N GLN A 152 -6.54 -19.20 -20.56
CA GLN A 152 -6.68 -20.44 -19.78
C GLN A 152 -7.45 -20.20 -18.48
N ILE A 153 -7.10 -19.15 -17.74
CA ILE A 153 -7.78 -18.82 -16.49
C ILE A 153 -9.24 -18.42 -16.75
N ILE A 154 -9.49 -17.60 -17.77
CA ILE A 154 -10.86 -17.25 -18.19
C ILE A 154 -11.67 -18.49 -18.52
N ALA A 155 -11.09 -19.45 -19.24
CA ALA A 155 -11.77 -20.70 -19.60
C ALA A 155 -12.12 -21.56 -18.37
N VAL A 156 -11.25 -21.64 -17.35
CA VAL A 156 -11.52 -22.32 -16.09
C VAL A 156 -12.71 -21.67 -15.38
N VAL A 157 -12.71 -20.34 -15.26
CA VAL A 157 -13.81 -19.59 -14.61
C VAL A 157 -15.10 -19.74 -15.40
N ALA A 158 -15.08 -19.61 -16.74
CA ALA A 158 -16.25 -19.66 -17.60
C ALA A 158 -16.92 -21.05 -17.64
N SER A 159 -16.15 -22.13 -17.50
CA SER A 159 -16.66 -23.51 -17.44
C SER A 159 -17.19 -23.92 -16.05
N SER A 160 -16.99 -23.08 -15.04
CA SER A 160 -17.39 -23.36 -13.65
C SER A 160 -18.81 -22.87 -13.34
N PRO A 161 -19.46 -23.39 -12.28
CA PRO A 161 -20.71 -22.83 -11.77
C PRO A 161 -20.54 -21.41 -11.20
N TYR A 162 -19.32 -20.96 -11.04
CA TYR A 162 -18.96 -19.67 -10.42
C TYR A 162 -18.62 -18.57 -11.44
N LYS A 163 -18.94 -18.76 -12.71
CA LYS A 163 -18.63 -17.83 -13.81
C LYS A 163 -19.04 -16.36 -13.56
N ASP A 164 -20.04 -16.11 -12.71
CA ASP A 164 -20.51 -14.76 -12.38
C ASP A 164 -19.95 -14.23 -11.04
N ARG A 165 -19.01 -14.94 -10.43
CA ARG A 165 -18.41 -14.60 -9.14
C ARG A 165 -17.00 -14.02 -9.27
N VAL A 166 -16.35 -14.27 -10.40
CA VAL A 166 -14.98 -13.80 -10.66
C VAL A 166 -14.89 -13.20 -12.06
N ARG A 167 -14.15 -12.11 -12.17
CA ARG A 167 -13.72 -11.52 -13.44
C ARG A 167 -12.21 -11.28 -13.39
N ILE A 168 -11.62 -11.14 -14.56
CA ILE A 168 -10.18 -11.02 -14.70
C ILE A 168 -9.88 -9.84 -15.61
N GLN A 169 -8.99 -8.98 -15.17
CA GLN A 169 -8.41 -7.91 -15.99
C GLN A 169 -7.21 -8.46 -16.75
N THR A 170 -6.92 -7.91 -17.93
CA THR A 170 -5.69 -8.24 -18.66
C THR A 170 -4.52 -7.41 -18.15
N GLY A 171 -3.30 -7.86 -18.39
CA GLY A 171 -2.07 -7.14 -18.11
C GLY A 171 -1.47 -6.48 -19.36
N VAL A 172 -0.45 -5.66 -19.14
CA VAL A 172 0.41 -5.10 -20.18
C VAL A 172 1.87 -5.20 -19.81
N ASN A 173 2.71 -5.57 -20.76
CA ASN A 173 4.16 -5.57 -20.57
C ASN A 173 4.74 -4.23 -21.01
N LEU A 174 5.14 -3.41 -20.04
CA LEU A 174 5.74 -2.09 -20.27
C LEU A 174 7.27 -2.11 -20.38
N ASN A 175 7.90 -3.28 -20.39
CA ASN A 175 9.33 -3.36 -20.65
C ASN A 175 9.62 -3.15 -22.13
N ASN A 176 10.75 -2.45 -22.42
CA ASN A 176 11.21 -2.20 -23.77
C ASN A 176 10.21 -1.41 -24.65
N VAL A 177 9.47 -0.47 -24.06
CA VAL A 177 8.65 0.48 -24.81
C VAL A 177 9.54 1.22 -25.80
N GLY A 178 9.09 1.33 -27.05
CA GLY A 178 9.80 1.94 -28.16
C GLY A 178 9.10 1.65 -29.50
N PRO A 179 9.74 1.81 -30.63
CA PRO A 179 9.13 1.66 -31.96
C PRO A 179 8.39 0.33 -32.13
N GLY A 180 7.11 0.38 -32.51
CA GLY A 180 6.24 -0.77 -32.74
C GLY A 180 5.75 -1.49 -31.48
N TRP A 181 6.04 -0.98 -30.28
CA TRP A 181 5.55 -1.53 -29.03
C TRP A 181 4.02 -1.33 -28.93
N ALA A 182 3.53 -0.11 -29.20
CA ALA A 182 2.12 0.23 -29.06
C ALA A 182 1.22 -0.68 -29.90
N ASP A 183 1.58 -0.94 -31.16
CA ASP A 183 0.79 -1.81 -32.05
C ASP A 183 0.63 -3.21 -31.48
N LYS A 184 1.71 -3.78 -30.95
CA LYS A 184 1.71 -5.12 -30.32
C LYS A 184 0.88 -5.14 -29.04
N ALA A 185 1.05 -4.12 -28.20
CA ALA A 185 0.31 -4.00 -26.93
C ALA A 185 -1.20 -3.82 -27.18
N ILE A 186 -1.58 -3.01 -28.18
CA ILE A 186 -2.98 -2.82 -28.58
C ILE A 186 -3.57 -4.10 -29.12
N ALA A 187 -2.88 -4.80 -30.02
CA ALA A 187 -3.35 -6.08 -30.56
C ALA A 187 -3.54 -7.14 -29.45
N GLN A 188 -2.65 -7.19 -28.45
CA GLN A 188 -2.78 -8.08 -27.30
C GLN A 188 -3.98 -7.67 -26.43
N LEU A 189 -4.15 -6.39 -26.15
CA LEU A 189 -5.30 -5.86 -25.39
C LEU A 189 -6.63 -6.25 -26.08
N GLU A 190 -6.75 -6.02 -27.40
CA GLU A 190 -7.94 -6.36 -28.17
C GLU A 190 -8.25 -7.86 -28.12
N ALA A 191 -7.21 -8.71 -28.25
CA ALA A 191 -7.37 -10.17 -28.17
C ALA A 191 -7.85 -10.61 -26.78
N ASP A 192 -7.30 -10.03 -25.72
CA ASP A 192 -7.66 -10.38 -24.35
C ASP A 192 -9.06 -9.88 -23.97
N MET A 193 -9.44 -8.67 -24.41
CA MET A 193 -10.82 -8.17 -24.23
C MET A 193 -11.82 -9.05 -24.96
N LYS A 194 -11.50 -9.48 -26.19
CA LYS A 194 -12.33 -10.44 -26.94
C LYS A 194 -12.43 -11.80 -26.24
N ALA A 195 -11.38 -12.24 -25.55
CA ALA A 195 -11.38 -13.46 -24.77
C ALA A 195 -12.21 -13.39 -23.49
N GLY A 196 -12.61 -12.19 -23.03
CA GLY A 196 -13.47 -11.99 -21.87
C GLY A 196 -12.82 -11.26 -20.69
N ALA A 197 -11.68 -10.62 -20.88
CA ALA A 197 -11.14 -9.69 -19.89
C ALA A 197 -12.10 -8.49 -19.68
N VAL A 198 -12.13 -7.91 -18.47
CA VAL A 198 -13.07 -6.83 -18.10
C VAL A 198 -12.40 -5.47 -17.88
N GLY A 199 -11.12 -5.36 -18.18
CA GLY A 199 -10.34 -4.14 -18.00
C GLY A 199 -8.86 -4.41 -18.16
N LEU A 200 -8.06 -3.37 -18.05
CA LEU A 200 -6.61 -3.47 -17.88
C LEU A 200 -6.32 -3.51 -16.38
N GLY A 201 -5.71 -4.60 -15.91
CA GLY A 201 -5.43 -4.86 -14.51
C GLY A 201 -4.35 -3.95 -13.95
N GLU A 202 -3.99 -4.15 -12.69
CA GLU A 202 -3.06 -3.27 -12.03
C GLU A 202 -1.73 -3.24 -12.78
N ILE A 203 -1.42 -2.07 -13.30
CA ILE A 203 -0.11 -1.81 -13.89
C ILE A 203 0.91 -1.81 -12.77
N SER A 204 1.95 -2.63 -12.94
CA SER A 204 2.97 -2.86 -11.93
C SER A 204 3.51 -1.57 -11.30
N LYS A 205 3.71 -1.58 -9.99
CA LYS A 205 4.38 -0.52 -9.22
C LYS A 205 5.78 -0.12 -9.73
N ALA A 206 6.40 -0.94 -10.57
CA ALA A 206 7.64 -0.61 -11.24
C ALA A 206 7.46 0.48 -12.31
N PHE A 207 6.24 0.67 -12.83
CA PHE A 207 5.92 1.68 -13.83
C PHE A 207 6.21 3.09 -13.32
N GLY A 208 6.96 3.85 -14.08
CA GLY A 208 7.47 5.15 -13.65
C GLY A 208 8.67 5.11 -12.68
N LEU A 209 8.79 4.04 -11.88
CA LEU A 209 9.90 3.90 -10.92
C LEU A 209 11.15 3.26 -11.54
N ARG A 210 11.01 2.06 -12.06
CA ARG A 210 12.15 1.21 -12.46
C ARG A 210 12.03 0.65 -13.87
N THR A 211 10.85 0.75 -14.49
CA THR A 211 10.61 0.27 -15.86
C THR A 211 11.48 1.05 -16.86
N ARG A 212 12.05 0.33 -17.83
CA ARG A 212 12.96 0.88 -18.83
C ARG A 212 12.39 0.75 -20.23
N LYS A 213 12.66 1.76 -21.06
CA LYS A 213 12.42 1.79 -22.50
C LYS A 213 13.43 0.90 -23.23
N ALA A 214 13.22 0.67 -24.53
CA ALA A 214 14.13 -0.09 -25.38
C ALA A 214 15.54 0.52 -25.50
N ASP A 215 15.66 1.84 -25.33
CA ASP A 215 16.94 2.56 -25.33
C ASP A 215 17.63 2.60 -23.95
N GLY A 216 17.05 1.95 -22.94
CA GLY A 216 17.56 1.88 -21.56
C GLY A 216 17.18 3.06 -20.68
N SER A 217 16.55 4.11 -21.20
CA SER A 217 16.06 5.23 -20.40
C SER A 217 14.89 4.82 -19.50
N ARG A 218 14.59 5.60 -18.46
CA ARG A 218 13.42 5.37 -17.60
C ARG A 218 12.14 5.61 -18.39
N LEU A 219 11.19 4.73 -18.28
CA LEU A 219 9.84 4.94 -18.81
C LEU A 219 9.06 5.85 -17.84
N ALA A 220 8.83 7.10 -18.22
CA ALA A 220 7.99 8.02 -17.46
C ALA A 220 6.51 7.58 -17.51
N VAL A 221 5.71 7.98 -16.52
CA VAL A 221 4.27 7.63 -16.48
C VAL A 221 3.52 8.30 -17.62
N ASP A 222 3.92 9.51 -18.03
CA ASP A 222 3.34 10.30 -19.12
C ASP A 222 4.14 10.21 -20.43
N ASP A 223 4.97 9.16 -20.59
CA ASP A 223 5.81 8.97 -21.78
C ASP A 223 4.95 8.95 -23.06
N PRO A 224 5.26 9.77 -24.07
CA PRO A 224 4.45 9.87 -25.27
C PRO A 224 4.39 8.58 -26.11
N ASP A 225 5.35 7.66 -25.98
CA ASP A 225 5.31 6.37 -26.66
C ASP A 225 4.14 5.49 -26.18
N LEU A 226 3.54 5.82 -25.03
CA LEU A 226 2.37 5.14 -24.47
C LEU A 226 1.03 5.73 -24.95
N ASP A 227 1.02 6.92 -25.53
CA ASP A 227 -0.24 7.61 -25.90
C ASP A 227 -1.17 6.79 -26.78
N PRO A 228 -0.68 6.11 -27.85
CA PRO A 228 -1.56 5.30 -28.70
C PRO A 228 -2.25 4.16 -27.94
N PHE A 229 -1.57 3.62 -26.90
CA PHE A 229 -2.12 2.55 -26.08
C PHE A 229 -3.24 3.09 -25.14
N TRP A 230 -3.05 4.25 -24.53
CA TRP A 230 -4.07 4.86 -23.69
C TRP A 230 -5.30 5.26 -24.51
N ASP A 231 -5.11 5.78 -25.72
CA ASP A 231 -6.20 6.11 -26.63
C ASP A 231 -6.94 4.86 -27.10
N ALA A 232 -6.25 3.73 -27.28
CA ALA A 232 -6.88 2.45 -27.57
C ALA A 232 -7.74 1.95 -26.39
N CYS A 233 -7.29 2.13 -25.15
CA CYS A 233 -8.09 1.82 -23.96
C CYS A 233 -9.41 2.62 -23.94
N ALA A 234 -9.36 3.92 -24.28
CA ALA A 234 -10.57 4.74 -24.41
C ALA A 234 -11.51 4.22 -25.52
N ARG A 235 -10.96 3.94 -26.70
CA ARG A 235 -11.72 3.43 -27.87
C ARG A 235 -12.40 2.09 -27.58
N LEU A 236 -11.74 1.22 -26.84
CA LEU A 236 -12.23 -0.10 -26.45
C LEU A 236 -13.11 -0.06 -25.18
N ASN A 237 -13.33 1.13 -24.59
CA ASN A 237 -14.05 1.31 -23.32
C ASN A 237 -13.46 0.47 -22.17
N VAL A 238 -12.13 0.37 -22.11
CA VAL A 238 -11.37 -0.37 -21.11
C VAL A 238 -11.04 0.58 -19.97
N SER A 239 -11.37 0.19 -18.73
CA SER A 239 -10.87 0.88 -17.54
C SER A 239 -9.42 0.48 -17.27
N VAL A 240 -8.57 1.46 -17.01
CA VAL A 240 -7.13 1.28 -16.76
C VAL A 240 -6.88 1.35 -15.27
N PHE A 241 -6.48 0.23 -14.66
CA PHE A 241 -6.13 0.18 -13.26
C PHE A 241 -4.63 0.47 -13.09
N ILE A 242 -4.32 1.66 -12.59
CA ILE A 242 -2.96 2.19 -12.61
C ILE A 242 -2.38 2.33 -11.21
N HIS A 243 -1.28 1.63 -10.95
CA HIS A 243 -0.44 1.80 -9.78
C HIS A 243 0.71 2.74 -10.12
N THR A 244 0.80 3.88 -9.45
CA THR A 244 1.91 4.84 -9.62
C THR A 244 2.51 5.15 -8.27
N ALA A 245 3.80 4.96 -8.14
CA ALA A 245 4.57 5.16 -6.90
C ALA A 245 4.30 4.09 -5.82
N GLU A 246 4.64 4.42 -4.61
CA GLU A 246 4.44 3.72 -3.34
C GLU A 246 4.09 4.77 -2.27
N PRO A 247 3.79 4.42 -1.01
CA PRO A 247 3.59 5.40 0.06
C PRO A 247 4.67 6.48 0.10
N GLN A 248 4.28 7.71 0.35
CA GLN A 248 5.17 8.87 0.31
C GLN A 248 6.40 8.70 1.22
N GLU A 249 6.23 8.04 2.36
CA GLU A 249 7.28 7.78 3.35
C GLU A 249 8.39 6.87 2.82
N PHE A 250 8.10 6.05 1.79
CA PHE A 250 9.11 5.20 1.13
C PHE A 250 10.12 6.01 0.31
N PHE A 251 9.80 7.28 0.03
CA PHE A 251 10.67 8.24 -0.68
C PHE A 251 11.34 9.23 0.25
N GLN A 252 11.27 9.02 1.57
CA GLN A 252 11.87 9.86 2.60
C GLN A 252 13.05 9.14 3.27
N PRO A 253 13.95 9.89 3.97
CA PRO A 253 15.02 9.28 4.75
C PRO A 253 14.47 8.23 5.74
N GLU A 254 15.23 7.16 5.93
CA GLU A 254 14.92 6.10 6.88
C GLU A 254 15.54 6.41 8.23
N ASP A 255 15.08 7.46 8.85
CA ASP A 255 15.53 7.91 10.17
C ASP A 255 14.39 7.86 11.20
N MET A 256 14.65 8.42 12.37
CA MET A 256 13.71 8.43 13.51
C MET A 256 12.41 9.22 13.26
N HIS A 257 12.32 9.99 12.16
CA HIS A 257 11.15 10.79 11.79
C HIS A 257 10.27 10.08 10.77
N ASN A 258 10.73 8.99 10.16
CA ASN A 258 9.95 8.22 9.20
C ASN A 258 8.97 7.29 9.92
N GLU A 259 7.67 7.58 9.85
CA GLU A 259 6.65 6.78 10.54
C GLU A 259 6.52 5.35 10.00
N ARG A 260 7.11 5.04 8.84
CA ARG A 260 7.18 3.70 8.22
C ARG A 260 8.55 3.03 8.43
N TRP A 261 9.38 3.56 9.32
CA TRP A 261 10.74 3.06 9.54
C TRP A 261 10.80 1.55 9.82
N LEU A 262 9.90 1.03 10.67
CA LEU A 262 9.88 -0.39 11.00
C LEU A 262 9.56 -1.25 9.78
N GLU A 263 8.59 -0.86 8.97
CA GLU A 263 8.25 -1.54 7.72
C GLU A 263 9.42 -1.53 6.74
N LEU A 264 10.05 -0.38 6.54
CA LEU A 264 11.19 -0.23 5.62
C LEU A 264 12.43 -0.96 6.12
N SER A 265 12.57 -1.16 7.44
CA SER A 265 13.62 -1.97 8.02
C SER A 265 13.42 -3.46 7.75
N LEU A 266 12.18 -3.93 7.69
CA LEU A 266 11.82 -5.33 7.41
C LEU A 266 11.81 -5.63 5.91
N PHE A 267 11.42 -4.67 5.07
CA PHE A 267 11.22 -4.83 3.63
C PHE A 267 12.09 -3.84 2.85
N ALA A 268 13.39 -4.11 2.79
CA ALA A 268 14.37 -3.22 2.19
C ALA A 268 14.14 -2.93 0.69
N ASP A 269 13.47 -3.82 -0.04
CA ASP A 269 13.09 -3.66 -1.44
C ASP A 269 12.02 -2.59 -1.68
N ARG A 270 11.32 -2.16 -0.62
CA ARG A 270 10.33 -1.07 -0.67
C ARG A 270 10.94 0.33 -0.64
N ARG A 271 12.22 0.45 -0.33
CA ARG A 271 12.94 1.72 -0.21
C ARG A 271 13.10 2.40 -1.55
N ASN A 272 12.64 3.62 -1.67
CA ASN A 272 12.76 4.44 -2.88
C ASN A 272 13.48 5.78 -2.62
N TYR A 273 14.18 5.89 -1.51
CA TYR A 273 15.00 7.04 -1.15
C TYR A 273 16.48 6.75 -1.41
N GLN A 274 16.91 6.98 -2.67
CA GLN A 274 18.30 6.82 -3.08
C GLN A 274 18.70 7.96 -4.03
N PRO A 275 19.95 8.43 -4.02
CA PRO A 275 20.41 9.43 -4.97
C PRO A 275 20.17 9.02 -6.42
N GLY A 276 19.60 9.90 -7.22
CA GLY A 276 19.30 9.67 -8.64
C GLY A 276 18.02 8.87 -8.92
N GLN A 277 17.28 8.48 -7.91
CA GLN A 277 15.93 7.92 -8.09
C GLN A 277 14.91 9.03 -8.35
N VAL A 278 13.83 8.65 -9.06
CA VAL A 278 12.70 9.55 -9.27
C VAL A 278 11.99 9.83 -7.94
N SER A 279 11.62 11.07 -7.70
CA SER A 279 10.93 11.47 -6.48
C SER A 279 9.43 11.11 -6.53
N PHE A 280 8.81 11.03 -5.36
CA PHE A 280 7.36 10.89 -5.25
C PHE A 280 6.63 12.00 -6.02
N GLU A 281 7.03 13.25 -5.85
CA GLU A 281 6.41 14.41 -6.51
C GLU A 281 6.52 14.38 -8.03
N GLN A 282 7.64 13.90 -8.55
CA GLN A 282 7.79 13.72 -9.99
C GLN A 282 6.83 12.66 -10.53
N LEU A 283 6.69 11.51 -9.85
CA LEU A 283 5.74 10.46 -10.24
C LEU A 283 4.31 10.95 -10.21
N MET A 284 3.92 11.72 -9.18
CA MET A 284 2.59 12.30 -9.08
C MET A 284 2.33 13.31 -10.21
N THR A 285 3.33 14.10 -10.58
CA THR A 285 3.24 15.04 -11.69
C THR A 285 3.07 14.32 -13.03
N GLU A 286 3.88 13.31 -13.31
CA GLU A 286 3.80 12.50 -14.53
C GLU A 286 2.42 11.80 -14.63
N ARG A 287 1.95 11.20 -13.53
CA ARG A 287 0.62 10.59 -13.47
C ARG A 287 -0.50 11.59 -13.77
N ASN A 288 -0.42 12.78 -13.19
CA ASN A 288 -1.45 13.80 -13.39
C ASN A 288 -1.41 14.34 -14.83
N ASN A 289 -0.23 14.44 -15.44
CA ASN A 289 -0.09 14.75 -16.87
C ASN A 289 -0.77 13.70 -17.75
N LEU A 290 -0.57 12.41 -17.44
CA LEU A 290 -1.24 11.30 -18.11
C LEU A 290 -2.78 11.45 -18.05
N PHE A 291 -3.34 11.68 -16.87
CA PHE A 291 -4.78 11.84 -16.69
C PHE A 291 -5.35 13.03 -17.48
N LYS A 292 -4.63 14.14 -17.48
CA LYS A 292 -4.98 15.35 -18.23
C LYS A 292 -4.92 15.13 -19.73
N LYS A 293 -3.91 14.40 -20.21
CA LYS A 293 -3.66 14.16 -21.63
C LYS A 293 -4.68 13.21 -22.25
N HIS A 294 -5.19 12.24 -21.48
CA HIS A 294 -6.13 11.24 -21.93
C HIS A 294 -7.50 11.32 -21.23
N PRO A 295 -8.27 12.42 -21.41
CA PRO A 295 -9.51 12.65 -20.68
C PRO A 295 -10.65 11.69 -21.06
N LYS A 296 -10.52 10.95 -22.15
CA LYS A 296 -11.48 9.93 -22.59
C LYS A 296 -11.16 8.54 -22.01
N THR A 297 -9.95 8.33 -21.51
CA THR A 297 -9.54 7.09 -20.86
C THR A 297 -9.95 7.12 -19.41
N ARG A 298 -10.65 6.09 -18.96
CA ARG A 298 -11.06 5.95 -17.55
C ARG A 298 -9.92 5.30 -16.76
N PHE A 299 -9.41 6.01 -15.76
CA PHE A 299 -8.38 5.49 -14.88
C PHE A 299 -8.96 5.14 -13.51
N ILE A 300 -8.50 4.01 -12.95
CA ILE A 300 -8.69 3.64 -11.55
C ILE A 300 -7.31 3.83 -10.89
N ALA A 301 -7.18 4.88 -10.08
CA ALA A 301 -5.95 5.16 -9.35
C ALA A 301 -5.87 4.24 -8.13
N ALA A 302 -4.98 3.24 -8.17
CA ALA A 302 -4.78 2.30 -7.09
C ALA A 302 -4.43 3.01 -5.77
N HIS A 303 -4.88 2.45 -4.64
CA HIS A 303 -4.48 2.90 -3.30
C HIS A 303 -4.76 4.39 -3.03
N PHE A 304 -5.94 4.88 -3.43
CA PHE A 304 -6.25 6.33 -3.37
C PHE A 304 -5.22 7.20 -4.11
N GLY A 305 -4.56 6.63 -5.13
CA GLY A 305 -3.46 7.28 -5.84
C GLY A 305 -2.31 7.69 -4.92
N TRP A 306 -2.10 6.96 -3.83
CA TRP A 306 -1.14 7.24 -2.76
C TRP A 306 -1.29 8.64 -2.15
N HIS A 307 -2.53 9.10 -1.99
CA HIS A 307 -2.88 10.33 -1.28
C HIS A 307 -3.88 10.09 -0.13
N ALA A 308 -3.95 8.86 0.39
CA ALA A 308 -4.79 8.57 1.55
C ALA A 308 -4.31 9.32 2.81
N ASN A 309 -3.02 9.62 2.90
CA ASN A 309 -2.40 10.45 3.94
C ASN A 309 -2.68 11.96 3.77
N ASP A 310 -3.12 12.40 2.57
CA ASP A 310 -3.48 13.79 2.26
C ASP A 310 -4.79 13.83 1.44
N LEU A 311 -5.93 13.76 2.13
CA LEU A 311 -7.25 13.77 1.50
C LEU A 311 -7.56 15.09 0.78
N GLY A 312 -6.92 16.21 1.16
CA GLY A 312 -7.03 17.49 0.46
C GLY A 312 -6.40 17.41 -0.94
N ARG A 313 -5.25 16.79 -1.03
CA ARG A 313 -4.55 16.54 -2.32
C ARG A 313 -5.31 15.56 -3.19
N LEU A 314 -5.88 14.51 -2.60
CA LEU A 314 -6.74 13.57 -3.31
C LEU A 314 -8.02 14.25 -3.81
N ALA A 315 -8.65 15.12 -2.99
CA ALA A 315 -9.81 15.91 -3.40
C ALA A 315 -9.52 16.75 -4.64
N LYS A 316 -8.38 17.44 -4.63
CA LYS A 316 -7.93 18.23 -5.79
C LYS A 316 -7.74 17.35 -7.04
N LEU A 317 -7.12 16.18 -6.92
CA LEU A 317 -6.98 15.24 -8.02
C LEU A 317 -8.34 14.81 -8.58
N MET A 318 -9.29 14.50 -7.70
CA MET A 318 -10.65 14.11 -8.09
C MET A 318 -11.41 15.26 -8.78
N ASP A 319 -11.24 16.48 -8.30
CA ASP A 319 -11.90 17.67 -8.87
C ASP A 319 -11.28 18.04 -10.24
N ASP A 320 -9.96 17.94 -10.39
CA ASP A 320 -9.25 18.29 -11.62
C ASP A 320 -9.45 17.24 -12.75
N TYR A 321 -9.61 15.95 -12.40
CA TYR A 321 -9.65 14.84 -13.37
C TYR A 321 -10.93 14.01 -13.25
N PRO A 322 -12.01 14.38 -13.96
CA PRO A 322 -13.28 13.65 -13.92
C PRO A 322 -13.20 12.21 -14.48
N ASN A 323 -12.20 11.90 -15.26
CA ASN A 323 -11.92 10.57 -15.82
C ASN A 323 -11.22 9.62 -14.84
N VAL A 324 -10.93 10.05 -13.60
CA VAL A 324 -10.26 9.26 -12.57
C VAL A 324 -11.25 8.84 -11.49
N VAL A 325 -11.23 7.58 -11.13
CA VAL A 325 -11.83 7.03 -9.90
C VAL A 325 -10.72 6.41 -9.07
N THR A 326 -10.99 6.07 -7.81
CA THR A 326 -9.98 5.47 -6.92
C THR A 326 -10.56 4.29 -6.16
N GLU A 327 -9.70 3.51 -5.48
CA GLU A 327 -10.12 2.36 -4.68
C GLU A 327 -9.32 2.23 -3.38
N THR A 328 -9.83 1.43 -2.45
CA THR A 328 -9.44 1.40 -1.04
C THR A 328 -8.34 0.40 -0.67
N GLY A 329 -7.75 -0.29 -1.65
CA GLY A 329 -6.74 -1.32 -1.40
C GLY A 329 -5.52 -0.79 -0.65
N ALA A 330 -5.08 -1.52 0.35
CA ALA A 330 -3.86 -1.30 1.12
C ALA A 330 -3.70 0.08 1.80
N ILE A 331 -4.81 0.87 1.98
CA ILE A 331 -4.74 2.21 2.61
C ILE A 331 -5.63 2.35 3.86
N LEU A 332 -6.11 1.22 4.40
CA LEU A 332 -7.03 1.20 5.54
C LEU A 332 -6.46 1.95 6.76
N TYR A 333 -5.16 1.85 6.97
CA TYR A 333 -4.47 2.50 8.08
C TYR A 333 -4.54 4.04 8.01
N ASP A 334 -4.51 4.62 6.83
CA ASP A 334 -4.65 6.08 6.68
C ASP A 334 -6.10 6.52 6.92
N LEU A 335 -7.07 5.76 6.42
CA LEU A 335 -8.49 6.05 6.64
C LEU A 335 -8.85 5.93 8.12
N GLY A 336 -8.46 4.83 8.76
CA GLY A 336 -8.79 4.56 10.16
C GLY A 336 -8.09 5.50 11.15
N ARG A 337 -6.98 6.15 10.79
CA ARG A 337 -6.29 7.16 11.61
C ARG A 337 -6.91 8.56 11.52
N GLN A 338 -7.72 8.83 10.48
CA GLN A 338 -8.40 10.11 10.26
C GLN A 338 -9.90 9.93 9.97
N PRO A 339 -10.66 9.21 10.80
CA PRO A 339 -12.00 8.71 10.46
C PRO A 339 -13.01 9.81 10.10
N ARG A 340 -12.94 10.98 10.71
CA ARG A 340 -13.84 12.11 10.43
C ARG A 340 -13.58 12.71 9.04
N ALA A 341 -12.32 13.03 8.74
CA ALA A 341 -11.94 13.53 7.42
C ALA A 341 -12.20 12.50 6.32
N ALA A 342 -11.93 11.22 6.60
CA ALA A 342 -12.22 10.13 5.67
C ALA A 342 -13.73 9.95 5.46
N HIS A 343 -14.56 10.00 6.51
CA HIS A 343 -16.03 10.01 6.39
C HIS A 343 -16.50 11.10 5.43
N ASP A 344 -16.11 12.36 5.68
CA ASP A 344 -16.54 13.51 4.87
C ASP A 344 -16.07 13.38 3.42
N PHE A 345 -14.85 12.85 3.21
CA PHE A 345 -14.32 12.58 1.88
C PHE A 345 -15.16 11.52 1.16
N PHE A 346 -15.48 10.39 1.82
CA PHE A 346 -16.30 9.34 1.24
C PHE A 346 -17.71 9.84 0.89
N VAL A 347 -18.33 10.64 1.73
CA VAL A 347 -19.65 11.24 1.45
C VAL A 347 -19.57 12.19 0.25
N LYS A 348 -18.54 13.04 0.17
CA LYS A 348 -18.37 13.98 -0.96
C LYS A 348 -18.10 13.27 -2.28
N TYR A 349 -17.21 12.27 -2.28
CA TYR A 349 -16.76 11.58 -3.50
C TYR A 349 -17.35 10.18 -3.65
N GLN A 350 -18.49 9.91 -3.01
CA GLN A 350 -19.15 8.61 -2.92
C GLN A 350 -19.36 7.91 -4.25
N ASP A 351 -19.46 8.65 -5.36
CA ASP A 351 -19.67 8.11 -6.70
C ASP A 351 -18.37 7.74 -7.43
N ARG A 352 -17.22 7.97 -6.82
CA ARG A 352 -15.91 7.81 -7.46
C ARG A 352 -14.92 6.96 -6.66
N ILE A 353 -15.39 6.31 -5.61
CA ILE A 353 -14.60 5.40 -4.76
C ILE A 353 -15.09 3.97 -4.99
N LEU A 354 -14.20 3.05 -5.26
CA LEU A 354 -14.44 1.62 -5.40
C LEU A 354 -13.90 0.88 -4.17
N PHE A 355 -14.47 -0.27 -3.86
CA PHE A 355 -13.86 -1.17 -2.87
C PHE A 355 -12.79 -2.02 -3.54
N GLY A 356 -11.59 -2.02 -3.00
CA GLY A 356 -10.49 -2.91 -3.30
C GLY A 356 -9.74 -3.28 -2.03
N LYS A 357 -9.19 -4.49 -1.97
CA LYS A 357 -8.43 -4.97 -0.81
C LYS A 357 -6.94 -5.10 -1.11
N ASP A 358 -6.54 -5.34 -2.35
CA ASP A 358 -5.20 -5.67 -2.84
C ASP A 358 -4.91 -7.18 -2.66
N VAL A 359 -4.09 -7.56 -1.71
CA VAL A 359 -3.79 -8.98 -1.43
C VAL A 359 -5.01 -9.68 -0.83
N PHE A 360 -5.45 -10.80 -1.43
CA PHE A 360 -6.54 -11.60 -0.90
C PHE A 360 -6.10 -12.37 0.34
N GLU A 361 -6.44 -11.84 1.51
CA GLU A 361 -6.28 -12.48 2.82
C GLU A 361 -7.60 -12.35 3.59
N PRO A 362 -8.39 -13.44 3.70
CA PRO A 362 -9.74 -13.38 4.26
C PRO A 362 -9.82 -12.81 5.68
N THR A 363 -8.79 -13.01 6.49
CA THR A 363 -8.75 -12.56 7.89
C THR A 363 -8.62 -11.05 8.04
N GLU A 364 -8.20 -10.36 6.98
CA GLU A 364 -8.00 -8.91 6.99
C GLU A 364 -9.26 -8.11 6.58
N TYR A 365 -10.21 -8.71 5.83
CA TYR A 365 -11.43 -8.02 5.37
C TYR A 365 -12.32 -7.50 6.52
N PRO A 366 -12.50 -8.22 7.66
CA PRO A 366 -13.28 -7.73 8.78
C PRO A 366 -12.80 -6.39 9.34
N TYR A 367 -11.52 -6.05 9.19
CA TYR A 367 -10.99 -4.73 9.59
C TYR A 367 -11.48 -3.62 8.66
N TYR A 368 -11.63 -3.89 7.36
CA TYR A 368 -12.26 -2.93 6.43
C TYR A 368 -13.72 -2.69 6.77
N TRP A 369 -14.45 -3.77 7.04
CA TRP A 369 -15.86 -3.65 7.46
C TRP A 369 -15.99 -2.89 8.76
N ARG A 370 -15.15 -3.17 9.75
CA ARG A 370 -15.16 -2.47 11.03
C ARG A 370 -14.88 -0.97 10.87
N VAL A 371 -13.87 -0.59 10.08
CA VAL A 371 -13.55 0.81 9.79
C VAL A 371 -14.68 1.50 9.03
N PHE A 372 -15.30 0.85 8.05
CA PHE A 372 -16.32 1.49 7.20
C PHE A 372 -17.69 1.57 7.85
N GLU A 373 -18.09 0.55 8.63
CA GLU A 373 -19.47 0.33 9.08
C GLU A 373 -19.74 0.64 10.54
N THR A 374 -18.70 0.88 11.36
CA THR A 374 -18.85 1.09 12.80
C THR A 374 -18.36 2.45 13.26
N LYS A 375 -18.68 2.78 14.53
CA LYS A 375 -18.15 3.92 15.29
C LYS A 375 -17.09 3.49 16.30
N ASP A 376 -16.54 2.29 16.16
CA ASP A 376 -15.56 1.77 17.10
C ASP A 376 -14.34 2.68 17.17
N GLU A 377 -13.78 2.79 18.35
CA GLU A 377 -12.63 3.65 18.61
C GLU A 377 -11.45 2.85 19.13
N TYR A 378 -10.25 3.29 18.73
CA TYR A 378 -9.00 2.87 19.33
C TYR A 378 -8.77 1.35 19.30
N PHE A 379 -8.96 0.70 18.15
CA PHE A 379 -8.68 -0.72 17.96
C PHE A 379 -7.41 -0.96 17.15
N ASP A 380 -6.82 -2.15 17.31
CA ASP A 380 -5.56 -2.51 16.69
C ASP A 380 -5.71 -2.68 15.17
N TYR A 381 -4.68 -2.28 14.44
CA TYR A 381 -4.49 -2.66 13.04
C TYR A 381 -3.86 -4.05 12.97
N TYR A 382 -4.13 -4.80 11.93
CA TYR A 382 -3.69 -6.18 11.77
C TYR A 382 -2.22 -6.36 11.37
N ARG A 383 -1.48 -5.26 11.14
CA ARG A 383 -0.07 -5.30 10.75
C ARG A 383 0.80 -4.65 11.83
N ASP A 384 1.47 -5.47 12.61
CA ASP A 384 2.33 -5.01 13.73
C ASP A 384 3.47 -4.08 13.29
N TYR A 385 3.95 -4.23 12.06
CA TYR A 385 5.05 -3.40 11.56
C TYR A 385 4.64 -1.95 11.23
N HIS A 386 3.36 -1.61 11.30
CA HIS A 386 2.91 -0.22 11.34
C HIS A 386 2.91 0.36 12.76
N ALA A 387 3.63 -0.25 13.67
CA ALA A 387 3.84 0.12 15.07
C ALA A 387 2.60 0.84 15.68
N PHE A 388 2.21 0.67 16.81
CA PHE A 388 1.19 1.33 17.64
C PHE A 388 0.04 2.11 16.94
N TRP A 389 -0.15 2.03 15.63
CA TRP A 389 -1.25 2.71 14.95
C TRP A 389 -2.58 2.07 15.35
N LYS A 390 -3.46 2.92 15.89
CA LYS A 390 -4.83 2.55 16.24
C LYS A 390 -5.79 3.04 15.17
N LEU A 391 -6.81 2.25 14.90
CA LEU A 391 -7.85 2.57 13.93
C LEU A 391 -9.14 2.97 14.64
N TYR A 392 -9.98 3.71 13.90
CA TYR A 392 -11.28 4.20 14.31
C TYR A 392 -12.28 3.98 13.17
N GLY A 393 -13.52 3.69 13.52
CA GLY A 393 -14.60 3.52 12.57
C GLY A 393 -15.04 4.86 11.96
N MET A 394 -15.40 4.82 10.67
CA MET A 394 -15.89 5.97 9.92
C MET A 394 -17.41 6.14 9.99
N ASP A 395 -18.17 5.09 10.33
CA ASP A 395 -19.64 5.11 10.36
C ASP A 395 -20.26 5.60 9.04
N LEU A 396 -19.85 5.00 7.92
CA LEU A 396 -20.36 5.43 6.62
C LEU A 396 -21.86 5.15 6.48
N PRO A 397 -22.64 6.08 5.91
CA PRO A 397 -24.06 5.87 5.63
C PRO A 397 -24.27 4.69 4.65
N ASP A 398 -25.37 3.94 4.82
CA ASP A 398 -25.71 2.80 3.96
C ASP A 398 -25.73 3.13 2.47
N ALA A 399 -26.18 4.33 2.11
CA ALA A 399 -26.16 4.80 0.72
C ALA A 399 -24.75 4.92 0.16
N VAL A 400 -23.79 5.38 0.97
CA VAL A 400 -22.38 5.49 0.62
C VAL A 400 -21.74 4.10 0.54
N LEU A 401 -22.01 3.23 1.53
CA LEU A 401 -21.53 1.86 1.53
C LEU A 401 -21.95 1.10 0.27
N LYS A 402 -23.22 1.18 -0.15
CA LYS A 402 -23.70 0.53 -1.38
C LYS A 402 -22.95 1.02 -2.63
N LYS A 403 -22.69 2.32 -2.72
CA LYS A 403 -21.93 2.89 -3.84
C LYS A 403 -20.50 2.36 -3.87
N VAL A 404 -19.79 2.43 -2.75
CA VAL A 404 -18.40 1.99 -2.61
C VAL A 404 -18.28 0.48 -2.81
N TYR A 405 -19.19 -0.30 -2.23
CA TYR A 405 -19.09 -1.76 -2.25
C TYR A 405 -19.41 -2.38 -3.61
N TYR A 406 -20.39 -1.84 -4.38
CA TYR A 406 -20.72 -2.48 -5.65
C TYR A 406 -21.23 -1.54 -6.76
N GLN A 407 -22.01 -0.50 -6.44
CA GLN A 407 -22.68 0.29 -7.50
C GLN A 407 -21.67 1.00 -8.40
N ASN A 408 -20.61 1.56 -7.83
CA ASN A 408 -19.59 2.24 -8.60
C ASN A 408 -18.81 1.27 -9.49
N ALA A 409 -18.45 0.08 -8.98
CA ALA A 409 -17.76 -0.93 -9.78
C ALA A 409 -18.60 -1.36 -10.98
N LEU A 410 -19.90 -1.62 -10.79
CA LEU A 410 -20.84 -1.97 -11.87
C LEU A 410 -21.00 -0.85 -12.92
N ARG A 411 -20.80 0.40 -12.55
CA ARG A 411 -20.86 1.55 -13.45
C ARG A 411 -19.53 1.82 -14.15
N VAL A 412 -18.42 1.66 -13.43
CA VAL A 412 -17.07 2.05 -13.89
C VAL A 412 -16.43 0.97 -14.74
N MET A 413 -16.68 -0.32 -14.43
CA MET A 413 -16.06 -1.46 -15.09
C MET A 413 -17.06 -2.18 -15.99
N PRO A 414 -16.98 -2.00 -17.32
CA PRO A 414 -17.84 -2.69 -18.28
C PRO A 414 -17.67 -4.22 -18.19
N GLY A 415 -18.76 -4.97 -18.41
CA GLY A 415 -18.71 -6.45 -18.45
C GLY A 415 -18.86 -7.13 -17.09
N LEU A 416 -19.01 -6.39 -15.99
CA LEU A 416 -19.33 -7.00 -14.70
C LEU A 416 -20.81 -7.44 -14.68
N PRO A 417 -21.11 -8.69 -14.24
CA PRO A 417 -22.49 -9.15 -14.08
C PRO A 417 -23.21 -8.39 -12.96
N LYS A 418 -24.45 -8.01 -13.24
CA LYS A 418 -25.29 -7.25 -12.28
C LYS A 418 -26.15 -8.14 -11.37
N THR A 419 -26.12 -9.45 -11.60
CA THR A 419 -26.92 -10.43 -10.83
C THR A 419 -26.38 -10.61 -9.40
N GLY A 420 -27.30 -10.67 -8.43
CA GLY A 420 -26.95 -10.88 -7.03
C GLY A 420 -26.61 -9.62 -6.26
N PHE A 421 -26.90 -8.45 -6.81
CA PHE A 421 -26.82 -7.16 -6.10
C PHE A 421 -28.22 -6.58 -5.89
N PRO A 422 -28.49 -5.94 -4.74
CA PRO A 422 -29.74 -5.25 -4.48
C PRO A 422 -29.99 -4.14 -5.52
N GLN A 423 -31.25 -4.02 -5.93
CA GLN A 423 -31.69 -2.96 -6.87
C GLN A 423 -31.71 -1.60 -6.16
#